data_91ce879d94847889f5cf8210db4ed966
#
_entry.id   91ce879d94847889f5cf8210db4ed966
#
_cell.length_a   1.000
_cell.length_b   1.000
_cell.length_c   1.000
_cell.angle_alpha   90.00
_cell.angle_beta   90.00
_cell.angle_gamma   90.00
#
_symmetry.space_group_name_H-M   'P 1'
#
loop_
_entity.id
_entity.type
_entity.pdbx_description
1 polymer ?
#
loop_
_entity_poly.entity_id
_entity_poly.type
_entity_poly.pdbx_seq_one_letter_code
_entity_poly.pdbx_strand_id
1 'polypeptide(L)'
;LNDKTAEDIMTQRKRVIALDAEMKLSDAVAFLLQENVHSRFPVYKEDIDHIIGILHLRDAISFAQTPSRRDKKLSELPGLLRDAHFVPDTRAVDVLFREMQYRKLQMVIVVDEYGQTDGVVSMEDILEEIVGNIADEYDRDEEEIRALPDGSWIMHGFTRLSDAEEASGIPFTEEELEDFDTLNGFLIAKLDHFPEDNERASIQAHGYLFQILKAENRMIKTVKVEWQED
;
A
#
# COMPACT_ATOMS: atom_id res chain seq x y z
N LEU A 1 -9.64 -11.43 -8.45
CA LEU A 1 -10.74 -10.74 -7.77
C LEU A 1 -11.97 -11.62 -7.56
N ASN A 2 -12.29 -12.50 -8.53
CA ASN A 2 -13.55 -13.29 -8.48
C ASN A 2 -13.58 -14.33 -7.37
N ASP A 3 -12.45 -14.67 -6.75
CA ASP A 3 -12.35 -15.73 -5.74
C ASP A 3 -12.02 -15.21 -4.33
N LYS A 4 -11.84 -13.90 -4.16
CA LYS A 4 -11.51 -13.29 -2.86
C LYS A 4 -12.74 -12.65 -2.22
N THR A 5 -12.78 -12.74 -0.89
CA THR A 5 -13.82 -12.17 -0.04
C THR A 5 -13.27 -11.01 0.81
N ALA A 6 -14.14 -10.31 1.53
CA ALA A 6 -13.75 -9.24 2.45
C ALA A 6 -12.75 -9.74 3.51
N GLU A 7 -12.92 -10.98 4.01
CA GLU A 7 -12.00 -11.63 4.96
C GLU A 7 -10.57 -11.71 4.43
N ASP A 8 -10.40 -11.96 3.11
CA ASP A 8 -9.07 -12.14 2.49
C ASP A 8 -8.26 -10.84 2.41
N ILE A 9 -8.95 -9.69 2.40
CA ILE A 9 -8.30 -8.38 2.17
C ILE A 9 -8.41 -7.41 3.36
N MET A 10 -9.23 -7.76 4.36
CA MET A 10 -9.48 -6.87 5.49
C MET A 10 -8.26 -6.67 6.39
N THR A 11 -8.17 -5.51 7.01
CA THR A 11 -7.40 -5.34 8.24
C THR A 11 -8.13 -6.08 9.36
N GLN A 12 -7.52 -7.15 9.86
CA GLN A 12 -8.12 -8.01 10.89
C GLN A 12 -8.35 -7.26 12.20
N ARG A 13 -9.40 -7.64 12.93
CA ARG A 13 -9.84 -7.08 14.21
C ARG A 13 -8.70 -6.67 15.15
N LYS A 14 -7.70 -7.54 15.33
CA LYS A 14 -6.55 -7.32 16.22
C LYS A 14 -5.64 -6.15 15.81
N ARG A 15 -5.71 -5.75 14.54
CA ARG A 15 -4.89 -4.67 13.96
C ARG A 15 -5.69 -3.40 13.70
N VAL A 16 -7.01 -3.44 13.87
CA VAL A 16 -7.87 -2.28 13.69
C VAL A 16 -7.57 -1.25 14.77
N ILE A 17 -7.24 -0.04 14.35
CA ILE A 17 -7.13 1.12 15.23
C ILE A 17 -8.52 1.74 15.34
N ALA A 18 -9.16 1.58 16.47
CA ALA A 18 -10.48 2.12 16.76
C ALA A 18 -10.43 3.02 18.00
N LEU A 19 -11.35 3.97 18.11
CA LEU A 19 -11.43 4.93 19.19
C LEU A 19 -12.68 4.67 20.06
N ASP A 20 -12.53 4.86 21.37
CA ASP A 20 -13.64 4.81 22.29
C ASP A 20 -14.51 6.08 22.15
N ALA A 21 -15.81 5.90 22.02
CA ALA A 21 -16.78 7.00 21.94
C ALA A 21 -16.78 7.91 23.19
N GLU A 22 -16.33 7.41 24.32
CA GLU A 22 -16.21 8.15 25.58
C GLU A 22 -14.92 9.01 25.66
N MET A 23 -14.01 8.86 24.69
CA MET A 23 -12.79 9.67 24.59
C MET A 23 -13.17 11.13 24.32
N LYS A 24 -12.42 12.06 24.93
CA LYS A 24 -12.55 13.50 24.63
C LYS A 24 -12.00 13.81 23.24
N LEU A 25 -12.62 14.77 22.56
CA LEU A 25 -12.17 15.19 21.22
C LEU A 25 -10.71 15.64 21.20
N SER A 26 -10.24 16.37 22.21
CA SER A 26 -8.84 16.79 22.31
C SER A 26 -7.87 15.61 22.37
N ASP A 27 -8.20 14.57 23.14
CA ASP A 27 -7.39 13.37 23.28
C ASP A 27 -7.40 12.55 21.98
N ALA A 28 -8.56 12.47 21.32
CA ALA A 28 -8.68 11.82 20.03
C ALA A 28 -7.82 12.50 18.97
N VAL A 29 -7.87 13.83 18.86
CA VAL A 29 -7.04 14.59 17.90
C VAL A 29 -5.55 14.37 18.18
N ALA A 30 -5.13 14.43 19.45
CA ALA A 30 -3.73 14.19 19.81
C ALA A 30 -3.28 12.77 19.40
N PHE A 31 -4.11 11.76 19.65
CA PHE A 31 -3.85 10.37 19.24
C PHE A 31 -3.75 10.24 17.71
N LEU A 32 -4.71 10.79 16.96
CA LEU A 32 -4.77 10.68 15.51
C LEU A 32 -3.58 11.37 14.83
N LEU A 33 -3.09 12.48 15.39
CA LEU A 33 -1.92 13.19 14.87
C LEU A 33 -0.61 12.41 15.11
N GLN A 34 -0.55 11.57 16.14
CA GLN A 34 0.58 10.69 16.39
C GLN A 34 0.58 9.47 15.49
N GLU A 35 -0.60 8.89 15.22
CA GLU A 35 -0.73 7.72 14.35
C GLU A 35 -0.32 7.99 12.90
N ASN A 36 -0.67 9.13 12.35
CA ASN A 36 -0.24 9.71 11.06
C ASN A 36 -0.26 8.75 9.83
N VAL A 37 -0.83 7.56 9.94
CA VAL A 37 -0.87 6.54 8.88
C VAL A 37 -2.24 6.48 8.23
N HIS A 38 -3.31 6.67 9.01
CA HIS A 38 -4.68 6.52 8.57
C HIS A 38 -5.46 7.83 8.68
N SER A 39 -6.49 7.98 7.85
CA SER A 39 -7.37 9.16 7.87
C SER A 39 -8.74 8.87 8.46
N ARG A 40 -9.14 7.59 8.60
CA ARG A 40 -10.46 7.15 9.04
C ARG A 40 -10.33 6.07 10.09
N PHE A 41 -11.12 6.21 11.15
CA PHE A 41 -11.05 5.35 12.32
C PHE A 41 -12.44 4.97 12.78
N PRO A 42 -12.73 3.66 12.97
CA PRO A 42 -13.96 3.23 13.62
C PRO A 42 -14.04 3.78 15.04
N VAL A 43 -15.23 4.17 15.45
CA VAL A 43 -15.51 4.58 16.82
C VAL A 43 -16.50 3.60 17.42
N TYR A 44 -16.17 3.03 18.57
CA TYR A 44 -16.95 2.02 19.25
C TYR A 44 -17.51 2.55 20.58
N LYS A 45 -18.61 1.94 21.03
CA LYS A 45 -19.18 2.12 22.35
C LYS A 45 -19.07 0.81 23.12
N GLU A 46 -18.46 0.84 24.30
CA GLU A 46 -18.19 -0.30 25.17
C GLU A 46 -17.07 -1.21 24.63
N ASP A 47 -17.24 -1.81 23.47
CA ASP A 47 -16.24 -2.66 22.81
C ASP A 47 -16.30 -2.54 21.28
N ILE A 48 -15.33 -3.16 20.61
CA ILE A 48 -15.18 -3.09 19.15
C ILE A 48 -16.32 -3.76 18.37
N ASP A 49 -17.17 -4.57 19.03
CA ASP A 49 -18.35 -5.18 18.40
C ASP A 49 -19.51 -4.18 18.26
N HIS A 50 -19.42 -3.03 18.93
CA HIS A 50 -20.41 -1.96 18.86
C HIS A 50 -19.83 -0.70 18.20
N ILE A 51 -19.54 -0.79 16.91
CA ILE A 51 -19.11 0.38 16.12
C ILE A 51 -20.32 1.29 15.90
N ILE A 52 -20.21 2.55 16.34
CA ILE A 52 -21.27 3.56 16.24
C ILE A 52 -21.06 4.56 15.10
N GLY A 53 -19.88 4.58 14.48
CA GLY A 53 -19.56 5.49 13.39
C GLY A 53 -18.10 5.46 13.00
N ILE A 54 -17.75 6.31 12.05
CA ILE A 54 -16.39 6.52 11.55
C ILE A 54 -15.98 7.95 11.82
N LEU A 55 -14.83 8.14 12.49
CA LEU A 55 -14.20 9.44 12.67
C LEU A 55 -13.20 9.68 11.55
N HIS A 56 -13.37 10.77 10.83
CA HIS A 56 -12.38 11.24 9.87
C HIS A 56 -11.45 12.26 10.53
N LEU A 57 -10.13 12.11 10.37
CA LEU A 57 -9.12 13.01 10.95
C LEU A 57 -9.43 14.49 10.67
N ARG A 58 -9.79 14.82 9.42
CA ARG A 58 -10.14 16.20 9.04
C ARG A 58 -11.33 16.74 9.83
N ASP A 59 -12.36 15.90 10.03
CA ASP A 59 -13.56 16.30 10.78
C ASP A 59 -13.22 16.52 12.26
N ALA A 60 -12.38 15.65 12.84
CA ALA A 60 -11.91 15.80 14.22
C ALA A 60 -11.14 17.13 14.41
N ILE A 61 -10.21 17.44 13.51
CA ILE A 61 -9.45 18.69 13.56
C ILE A 61 -10.38 19.90 13.37
N SER A 62 -11.33 19.84 12.43
CA SER A 62 -12.29 20.91 12.17
C SER A 62 -13.16 21.19 13.39
N PHE A 63 -13.70 20.14 14.03
CA PHE A 63 -14.51 20.29 15.24
C PHE A 63 -13.72 20.86 16.42
N ALA A 64 -12.45 20.49 16.56
CA ALA A 64 -11.54 20.96 17.61
C ALA A 64 -11.17 22.46 17.47
N GLN A 65 -11.43 23.09 16.32
CA GLN A 65 -11.26 24.53 16.16
C GLN A 65 -12.19 25.33 17.11
N THR A 66 -13.32 24.75 17.49
CA THR A 66 -14.24 25.33 18.47
C THR A 66 -13.82 24.90 19.88
N PRO A 67 -13.30 25.81 20.73
CA PRO A 67 -12.76 25.45 22.05
C PRO A 67 -13.73 24.70 22.95
N SER A 68 -15.02 25.06 22.93
CA SER A 68 -16.05 24.42 23.74
C SER A 68 -16.33 22.95 23.39
N ARG A 69 -15.86 22.47 22.26
CA ARG A 69 -16.02 21.07 21.82
C ARG A 69 -14.89 20.18 22.28
N ARG A 70 -13.73 20.72 22.60
CA ARG A 70 -12.49 19.96 22.86
C ARG A 70 -12.58 19.01 24.03
N ASP A 71 -13.31 19.41 25.09
CA ASP A 71 -13.50 18.60 26.30
C ASP A 71 -14.72 17.68 26.25
N LYS A 72 -15.48 17.73 25.16
CA LYS A 72 -16.64 16.85 24.95
C LYS A 72 -16.22 15.49 24.43
N LYS A 73 -16.98 14.47 24.81
CA LYS A 73 -16.80 13.11 24.30
C LYS A 73 -17.17 13.05 22.81
N LEU A 74 -16.57 12.12 22.08
CA LEU A 74 -16.89 11.91 20.66
C LEU A 74 -18.38 11.64 20.46
N SER A 75 -18.99 10.86 21.34
CA SER A 75 -20.44 10.55 21.33
C SER A 75 -21.37 11.74 21.57
N GLU A 76 -20.86 12.82 22.18
CA GLU A 76 -21.63 14.01 22.52
C GLU A 76 -21.63 15.10 21.44
N LEU A 77 -20.92 14.86 20.33
CA LEU A 77 -20.74 15.84 19.27
C LEU A 77 -21.55 15.47 18.02
N PRO A 78 -22.79 15.99 17.86
CA PRO A 78 -23.61 15.72 16.69
C PRO A 78 -22.89 16.11 15.40
N GLY A 79 -22.95 15.23 14.38
CA GLY A 79 -22.35 15.47 13.08
C GLY A 79 -20.84 15.24 12.98
N LEU A 80 -20.17 14.86 14.07
CA LEU A 80 -18.75 14.52 14.06
C LEU A 80 -18.50 13.17 13.39
N LEU A 81 -19.26 12.14 13.79
CA LEU A 81 -19.11 10.80 13.27
C LEU A 81 -19.90 10.62 11.99
N ARG A 82 -19.30 9.98 10.99
CA ARG A 82 -19.96 9.52 9.78
C ARG A 82 -20.58 8.14 10.01
N ASP A 83 -21.61 7.79 9.23
CA ASP A 83 -22.26 6.50 9.34
C ASP A 83 -21.29 5.36 9.05
N ALA A 84 -21.33 4.32 9.88
CA ALA A 84 -20.63 3.07 9.63
C ALA A 84 -21.49 2.15 8.76
N HIS A 85 -20.87 1.53 7.75
CA HIS A 85 -21.50 0.52 6.91
C HIS A 85 -20.90 -0.85 7.20
N PHE A 86 -21.74 -1.84 7.35
CA PHE A 86 -21.36 -3.19 7.73
C PHE A 86 -21.57 -4.14 6.57
N VAL A 87 -20.59 -5.01 6.36
CA VAL A 87 -20.63 -6.06 5.32
C VAL A 87 -20.22 -7.39 5.92
N PRO A 88 -20.75 -8.52 5.46
CA PRO A 88 -20.30 -9.84 5.91
C PRO A 88 -18.87 -10.11 5.39
N ASP A 89 -18.11 -10.87 6.16
CA ASP A 89 -16.77 -11.36 5.85
C ASP A 89 -16.70 -12.13 4.51
N THR A 90 -17.78 -12.85 4.18
CA THR A 90 -17.95 -13.60 2.94
C THR A 90 -18.28 -12.75 1.71
N ARG A 91 -18.38 -11.43 1.85
CA ARG A 91 -18.68 -10.53 0.72
C ARG A 91 -17.59 -10.59 -0.33
N ALA A 92 -17.94 -10.99 -1.57
CA ALA A 92 -16.99 -10.99 -2.67
C ALA A 92 -16.40 -9.59 -2.94
N VAL A 93 -15.10 -9.51 -3.15
CA VAL A 93 -14.37 -8.23 -3.29
C VAL A 93 -14.85 -7.41 -4.48
N ASP A 94 -15.19 -8.03 -5.60
CA ASP A 94 -15.70 -7.33 -6.78
C ASP A 94 -17.09 -6.72 -6.56
N VAL A 95 -17.93 -7.37 -5.75
CA VAL A 95 -19.25 -6.87 -5.35
C VAL A 95 -19.07 -5.73 -4.36
N LEU A 96 -18.18 -5.91 -3.38
CA LEU A 96 -17.87 -4.91 -2.37
C LEU A 96 -17.32 -3.62 -3.02
N PHE A 97 -16.43 -3.75 -3.98
CA PHE A 97 -15.88 -2.62 -4.72
C PHE A 97 -16.97 -1.78 -5.39
N ARG A 98 -17.88 -2.43 -6.13
CA ARG A 98 -19.01 -1.74 -6.80
C ARG A 98 -19.96 -1.08 -5.81
N GLU A 99 -20.24 -1.74 -4.70
CA GLU A 99 -21.08 -1.20 -3.63
C GLU A 99 -20.45 0.04 -3.00
N MET A 100 -19.17 -0.03 -2.65
CA MET A 100 -18.44 1.10 -2.06
C MET A 100 -18.32 2.27 -3.05
N GLN A 101 -18.06 2.01 -4.33
CA GLN A 101 -18.05 3.06 -5.36
C GLN A 101 -19.41 3.74 -5.50
N TYR A 102 -20.49 2.94 -5.64
CA TYR A 102 -21.83 3.47 -5.83
C TYR A 102 -22.28 4.33 -4.64
N ARG A 103 -22.01 3.86 -3.43
CA ARG A 103 -22.35 4.57 -2.18
C ARG A 103 -21.33 5.62 -1.76
N LYS A 104 -20.22 5.76 -2.48
CA LYS A 104 -19.10 6.65 -2.15
C LYS A 104 -18.51 6.38 -0.76
N LEU A 105 -18.46 5.11 -0.38
CA LEU A 105 -17.87 4.67 0.88
C LEU A 105 -16.35 4.53 0.71
N GLN A 106 -15.62 4.96 1.74
CA GLN A 106 -14.16 4.84 1.78
C GLN A 106 -13.70 3.75 2.75
N MET A 107 -14.57 3.34 3.67
CA MET A 107 -14.31 2.29 4.65
C MET A 107 -15.62 1.59 5.00
N VAL A 108 -15.55 0.28 5.20
CA VAL A 108 -16.64 -0.56 5.71
C VAL A 108 -16.15 -1.40 6.88
N ILE A 109 -17.07 -1.74 7.78
CA ILE A 109 -16.84 -2.65 8.89
C ILE A 109 -17.21 -4.05 8.43
N VAL A 110 -16.32 -4.99 8.61
CA VAL A 110 -16.54 -6.41 8.29
C VAL A 110 -17.03 -7.12 9.54
N VAL A 111 -18.12 -7.88 9.40
CA VAL A 111 -18.71 -8.64 10.50
C VAL A 111 -18.80 -10.11 10.15
N ASP A 112 -18.64 -10.95 11.16
CA ASP A 112 -18.80 -12.40 11.08
C ASP A 112 -20.28 -12.82 11.09
N GLU A 113 -20.55 -14.13 11.06
CA GLU A 113 -21.90 -14.71 11.09
C GLU A 113 -22.67 -14.45 12.40
N TYR A 114 -21.97 -14.04 13.46
CA TYR A 114 -22.55 -13.68 14.76
C TYR A 114 -22.78 -12.18 14.90
N GLY A 115 -22.42 -11.39 13.89
CA GLY A 115 -22.49 -9.94 13.91
C GLY A 115 -21.39 -9.25 14.70
N GLN A 116 -20.33 -9.98 15.05
CA GLN A 116 -19.15 -9.43 15.69
C GLN A 116 -18.24 -8.78 14.65
N THR A 117 -17.54 -7.71 15.04
CA THR A 117 -16.56 -7.06 14.16
C THR A 117 -15.37 -7.97 13.95
N ASP A 118 -15.11 -8.34 12.70
CA ASP A 118 -14.00 -9.16 12.29
C ASP A 118 -12.83 -8.33 11.75
N GLY A 119 -13.13 -7.19 11.16
CA GLY A 119 -12.12 -6.26 10.65
C GLY A 119 -12.72 -5.06 9.95
N VAL A 120 -11.90 -4.39 9.16
CA VAL A 120 -12.30 -3.27 8.30
C VAL A 120 -11.70 -3.44 6.91
N VAL A 121 -12.41 -2.95 5.90
CA VAL A 121 -11.90 -2.84 4.53
C VAL A 121 -12.01 -1.38 4.09
N SER A 122 -10.91 -0.82 3.63
CA SER A 122 -10.87 0.48 2.97
C SER A 122 -10.96 0.35 1.45
N MET A 123 -11.30 1.46 0.78
CA MET A 123 -11.24 1.51 -0.68
C MET A 123 -9.81 1.32 -1.19
N GLU A 124 -8.84 1.81 -0.43
CA GLU A 124 -7.41 1.66 -0.70
C GLU A 124 -7.00 0.18 -0.69
N ASP A 125 -7.47 -0.63 0.27
CA ASP A 125 -7.19 -2.08 0.33
C ASP A 125 -7.70 -2.80 -0.93
N ILE A 126 -8.91 -2.45 -1.37
CA ILE A 126 -9.50 -3.01 -2.59
C ILE A 126 -8.69 -2.59 -3.82
N LEU A 127 -8.31 -1.30 -3.91
CA LEU A 127 -7.52 -0.79 -5.01
C LEU A 127 -6.12 -1.40 -5.03
N GLU A 128 -5.49 -1.60 -3.89
CA GLU A 128 -4.22 -2.30 -3.76
C GLU A 128 -4.33 -3.75 -4.24
N GLU A 129 -5.41 -4.43 -3.89
CA GLU A 129 -5.69 -5.77 -4.38
C GLU A 129 -5.90 -5.82 -5.90
N ILE A 130 -6.58 -4.81 -6.47
CA ILE A 130 -6.80 -4.68 -7.92
C ILE A 130 -5.50 -4.33 -8.64
N VAL A 131 -4.79 -3.31 -8.16
CA VAL A 131 -3.54 -2.81 -8.76
C VAL A 131 -2.39 -3.75 -8.44
N GLY A 132 -2.34 -4.31 -7.24
CA GLY A 132 -1.38 -5.33 -6.84
C GLY A 132 -1.54 -6.61 -7.65
N ASN A 133 -2.78 -7.06 -7.93
CA ASN A 133 -3.02 -8.17 -8.86
C ASN A 133 -2.65 -7.83 -10.31
N ILE A 134 -2.77 -6.58 -10.74
CA ILE A 134 -2.24 -6.14 -12.04
C ILE A 134 -0.70 -6.14 -12.01
N ALA A 135 -0.09 -5.72 -10.92
CA ALA A 135 1.34 -5.85 -10.71
C ALA A 135 1.77 -7.32 -10.50
N ASP A 136 0.99 -8.11 -9.74
CA ASP A 136 1.22 -9.55 -9.47
C ASP A 136 0.91 -10.45 -10.68
N GLU A 137 -0.04 -10.08 -11.56
CA GLU A 137 -0.23 -10.77 -12.84
C GLU A 137 0.92 -10.47 -13.82
N TYR A 138 1.54 -9.30 -13.68
CA TYR A 138 2.83 -9.02 -14.33
C TYR A 138 4.03 -9.64 -13.59
N ASP A 139 3.94 -9.85 -12.25
CA ASP A 139 5.00 -10.45 -11.42
C ASP A 139 4.95 -12.00 -11.34
N ARG A 140 3.84 -12.65 -11.72
CA ARG A 140 3.68 -14.13 -11.64
C ARG A 140 3.95 -14.88 -12.94
N ASP A 141 4.02 -14.18 -14.07
CA ASP A 141 4.47 -14.73 -15.35
C ASP A 141 5.79 -14.07 -15.83
N GLU A 142 6.49 -13.35 -14.98
CA GLU A 142 7.72 -12.69 -15.37
C GLU A 142 8.89 -13.65 -15.22
N GLU A 143 9.37 -14.09 -16.35
CA GLU A 143 10.80 -14.31 -16.55
C GLU A 143 11.51 -13.14 -15.87
N GLU A 144 12.42 -13.42 -14.94
CA GLU A 144 13.21 -12.39 -14.22
C GLU A 144 13.84 -11.39 -15.19
N ILE A 145 13.91 -11.77 -16.46
CA ILE A 145 14.43 -11.02 -17.61
C ILE A 145 13.46 -11.15 -18.78
N ARG A 146 12.91 -10.04 -19.26
CA ARG A 146 12.04 -10.00 -20.44
C ARG A 146 12.64 -9.12 -21.53
N ALA A 147 12.92 -9.71 -22.70
CA ALA A 147 13.30 -8.96 -23.89
C ALA A 147 12.10 -8.20 -24.48
N LEU A 148 12.31 -6.94 -24.87
CA LEU A 148 11.33 -6.11 -25.55
C LEU A 148 11.57 -6.08 -27.07
N PRO A 149 10.52 -5.78 -27.88
CA PRO A 149 10.63 -5.74 -29.34
C PRO A 149 11.62 -4.68 -29.88
N ASP A 150 11.94 -3.66 -29.08
CA ASP A 150 12.90 -2.60 -29.41
C ASP A 150 14.36 -2.99 -29.13
N GLY A 151 14.62 -4.22 -28.66
CA GLY A 151 15.93 -4.71 -28.31
C GLY A 151 16.40 -4.34 -26.90
N SER A 152 15.55 -3.71 -26.10
CA SER A 152 15.80 -3.46 -24.69
C SER A 152 15.25 -4.62 -23.82
N TRP A 153 15.56 -4.59 -22.53
CA TRP A 153 15.09 -5.60 -21.56
C TRP A 153 14.41 -4.93 -20.38
N ILE A 154 13.45 -5.63 -19.80
CA ILE A 154 12.97 -5.38 -18.44
C ILE A 154 13.54 -6.47 -17.55
N MET A 155 14.18 -6.08 -16.46
CA MET A 155 14.81 -7.00 -15.50
C MET A 155 14.34 -6.69 -14.09
N HIS A 156 14.19 -7.73 -13.29
CA HIS A 156 13.97 -7.57 -11.84
C HIS A 156 15.27 -7.16 -11.14
N GLY A 157 15.19 -6.32 -10.12
CA GLY A 157 16.35 -5.94 -9.33
C GLY A 157 17.06 -7.14 -8.67
N PHE A 158 16.32 -8.22 -8.37
CA PHE A 158 16.87 -9.45 -7.80
C PHE A 158 17.45 -10.43 -8.83
N THR A 159 17.38 -10.12 -10.10
CA THR A 159 18.06 -10.90 -11.14
C THR A 159 19.53 -11.00 -10.80
N ARG A 160 20.09 -12.20 -10.89
CA ARG A 160 21.53 -12.40 -10.69
C ARG A 160 22.30 -11.66 -11.77
N LEU A 161 23.43 -11.09 -11.40
CA LEU A 161 24.25 -10.33 -12.34
C LEU A 161 24.74 -11.19 -13.51
N SER A 162 25.08 -12.47 -13.22
CA SER A 162 25.46 -13.47 -14.24
C SER A 162 24.32 -13.75 -15.23
N ASP A 163 23.07 -13.82 -14.75
CA ASP A 163 21.92 -14.13 -15.61
C ASP A 163 21.55 -12.90 -16.48
N ALA A 164 21.72 -11.69 -15.92
CA ALA A 164 21.59 -10.45 -16.68
C ALA A 164 22.64 -10.35 -17.80
N GLU A 165 23.89 -10.73 -17.52
CA GLU A 165 24.98 -10.82 -18.51
C GLU A 165 24.64 -11.81 -19.62
N GLU A 166 24.24 -13.04 -19.27
CA GLU A 166 23.91 -14.08 -20.23
C GLU A 166 22.77 -13.67 -21.18
N ALA A 167 21.74 -13.02 -20.63
CA ALA A 167 20.56 -12.63 -21.39
C ALA A 167 20.78 -11.43 -22.30
N SER A 168 21.52 -10.42 -21.85
CA SER A 168 21.66 -9.11 -22.52
C SER A 168 23.01 -8.88 -23.17
N GLY A 169 24.03 -9.66 -22.81
CA GLY A 169 25.39 -9.48 -23.26
C GLY A 169 26.15 -8.31 -22.63
N ILE A 170 25.66 -7.78 -21.50
CA ILE A 170 26.34 -6.73 -20.73
C ILE A 170 27.67 -7.27 -20.25
N PRO A 171 28.83 -6.66 -20.59
CA PRO A 171 30.14 -7.18 -20.21
C PRO A 171 30.53 -6.75 -18.78
N PHE A 172 29.89 -7.34 -17.76
CA PHE A 172 30.28 -7.11 -16.37
C PHE A 172 31.74 -7.60 -16.15
N THR A 173 32.47 -6.92 -15.28
CA THR A 173 33.82 -7.36 -14.93
C THR A 173 33.77 -8.54 -13.95
N GLU A 174 34.88 -9.34 -13.90
CA GLU A 174 34.98 -10.43 -12.92
C GLU A 174 34.82 -9.90 -11.48
N GLU A 175 35.40 -8.73 -11.17
CA GLU A 175 35.27 -8.07 -9.87
C GLU A 175 33.80 -7.69 -9.53
N GLU A 176 33.06 -7.17 -10.52
CA GLU A 176 31.63 -6.85 -10.33
C GLU A 176 30.78 -8.10 -10.12
N LEU A 177 31.10 -9.20 -10.83
CA LEU A 177 30.37 -10.47 -10.64
C LEU A 177 30.74 -11.15 -9.31
N GLU A 178 31.92 -10.88 -8.72
CA GLU A 178 32.30 -11.35 -7.39
C GLU A 178 31.72 -10.49 -6.28
N ASP A 179 31.64 -9.16 -6.48
CA ASP A 179 31.19 -8.21 -5.46
C ASP A 179 29.66 -8.10 -5.36
N PHE A 180 28.93 -8.37 -6.45
CA PHE A 180 27.47 -8.19 -6.52
C PHE A 180 26.76 -9.44 -7.00
N ASP A 181 25.91 -10.01 -6.14
CA ASP A 181 25.07 -11.15 -6.49
C ASP A 181 23.92 -10.76 -7.44
N THR A 182 23.39 -9.54 -7.30
CA THR A 182 22.17 -9.09 -7.99
C THR A 182 22.33 -7.75 -8.69
N LEU A 183 21.48 -7.52 -9.69
CA LEU A 183 21.40 -6.25 -10.39
C LEU A 183 21.08 -5.07 -9.43
N ASN A 184 20.22 -5.30 -8.42
CA ASN A 184 19.93 -4.32 -7.38
C ASN A 184 21.20 -3.89 -6.62
N GLY A 185 22.01 -4.86 -6.18
CA GLY A 185 23.27 -4.56 -5.47
C GLY A 185 24.24 -3.75 -6.33
N PHE A 186 24.44 -4.14 -7.58
CA PHE A 186 25.27 -3.43 -8.54
C PHE A 186 24.78 -1.99 -8.76
N LEU A 187 23.49 -1.80 -9.01
CA LEU A 187 22.94 -0.48 -9.32
C LEU A 187 22.93 0.45 -8.10
N ILE A 188 22.67 -0.06 -6.88
CA ILE A 188 22.78 0.73 -5.64
C ILE A 188 24.23 1.21 -5.45
N ALA A 189 25.22 0.37 -5.70
CA ALA A 189 26.63 0.76 -5.61
C ALA A 189 26.98 1.88 -6.63
N LYS A 190 26.40 1.84 -7.82
CA LYS A 190 26.59 2.88 -8.85
C LYS A 190 25.82 4.18 -8.54
N LEU A 191 24.67 4.08 -7.86
CA LEU A 191 23.90 5.24 -7.40
C LEU A 191 24.58 5.99 -6.25
N ASP A 192 25.43 5.30 -5.47
CA ASP A 192 26.09 5.82 -4.26
C ASP A 192 25.12 6.21 -3.13
N HIS A 193 23.87 5.76 -3.21
CA HIS A 193 22.85 5.89 -2.13
C HIS A 193 21.77 4.80 -2.27
N PHE A 194 21.01 4.59 -1.20
CA PHE A 194 19.82 3.74 -1.26
C PHE A 194 18.68 4.50 -1.92
N PRO A 195 17.98 3.91 -2.91
CA PRO A 195 16.90 4.59 -3.59
C PRO A 195 15.73 4.88 -2.65
N GLU A 196 15.11 6.05 -2.83
CA GLU A 196 13.83 6.38 -2.20
C GLU A 196 12.67 5.69 -2.92
N ASP A 197 11.53 5.55 -2.23
CA ASP A 197 10.33 4.96 -2.84
C ASP A 197 9.88 5.77 -4.07
N ASN A 198 9.68 5.06 -5.18
CA ASN A 198 9.37 5.63 -6.50
C ASN A 198 10.47 6.52 -7.12
N GLU A 199 11.70 6.45 -6.63
CA GLU A 199 12.81 7.13 -7.25
C GLU A 199 13.01 6.62 -8.68
N ARG A 200 13.21 7.57 -9.59
CA ARG A 200 13.51 7.32 -10.99
C ARG A 200 14.86 7.90 -11.31
N ALA A 201 15.82 7.03 -11.49
CA ALA A 201 17.17 7.40 -11.86
C ALA A 201 17.62 6.58 -13.09
N SER A 202 18.65 7.07 -13.75
CA SER A 202 19.29 6.38 -14.86
C SER A 202 20.78 6.25 -14.59
N ILE A 203 21.31 5.08 -14.81
CA ILE A 203 22.71 4.74 -14.59
C ILE A 203 23.30 4.26 -15.91
N GLN A 204 24.45 4.79 -16.28
CA GLN A 204 25.20 4.34 -17.45
C GLN A 204 26.37 3.45 -17.00
N ALA A 205 26.45 2.25 -17.53
CA ALA A 205 27.58 1.34 -17.31
C ALA A 205 27.74 0.39 -18.50
N HIS A 206 28.96 0.08 -18.87
CA HIS A 206 29.31 -0.91 -19.89
C HIS A 206 28.64 -0.70 -21.26
N GLY A 207 28.32 0.56 -21.65
CA GLY A 207 27.60 0.88 -22.88
C GLY A 207 26.12 0.63 -22.81
N TYR A 208 25.55 0.42 -21.62
CA TYR A 208 24.13 0.26 -21.37
C TYR A 208 23.58 1.36 -20.47
N LEU A 209 22.32 1.73 -20.70
CA LEU A 209 21.53 2.58 -19.84
C LEU A 209 20.58 1.72 -19.01
N PHE A 210 20.70 1.85 -17.69
CA PHE A 210 19.81 1.23 -16.71
C PHE A 210 18.86 2.29 -16.18
N GLN A 211 17.58 2.19 -16.51
CA GLN A 211 16.54 3.09 -16.04
C GLN A 211 15.75 2.42 -14.92
N ILE A 212 15.77 2.99 -13.73
CA ILE A 212 14.97 2.51 -12.61
C ILE A 212 13.50 2.84 -12.89
N LEU A 213 12.68 1.81 -13.08
CA LEU A 213 11.25 1.95 -13.30
C LEU A 213 10.46 1.88 -11.99
N LYS A 214 10.95 1.11 -11.01
CA LYS A 214 10.32 0.98 -9.70
C LYS A 214 11.39 0.79 -8.62
N ALA A 215 11.30 1.58 -7.57
CA ALA A 215 12.07 1.43 -6.33
C ALA A 215 11.12 1.46 -5.14
N GLU A 216 11.33 0.61 -4.16
CA GLU A 216 10.50 0.46 -2.98
C GLU A 216 11.29 -0.18 -1.84
N ASN A 217 11.09 0.31 -0.61
CA ASN A 217 11.77 -0.20 0.58
C ASN A 217 13.32 -0.19 0.44
N ARG A 218 13.88 0.88 -0.11
CA ARG A 218 15.32 1.04 -0.37
C ARG A 218 15.90 0.03 -1.35
N MET A 219 15.07 -0.60 -2.18
CA MET A 219 15.48 -1.59 -3.18
C MET A 219 14.98 -1.20 -4.56
N ILE A 220 15.78 -1.45 -5.56
CA ILE A 220 15.41 -1.36 -6.96
C ILE A 220 14.65 -2.65 -7.31
N LYS A 221 13.38 -2.51 -7.71
CA LYS A 221 12.49 -3.63 -8.04
C LYS A 221 12.50 -3.97 -9.51
N THR A 222 12.45 -2.95 -10.37
CA THR A 222 12.32 -3.12 -11.82
C THR A 222 13.19 -2.12 -12.56
N VAL A 223 13.93 -2.61 -13.54
CA VAL A 223 14.89 -1.85 -14.34
C VAL A 223 14.62 -2.08 -15.81
N LYS A 224 14.60 -1.03 -16.62
CA LYS A 224 14.73 -1.12 -18.07
C LYS A 224 16.20 -1.00 -18.42
N VAL A 225 16.70 -1.93 -19.24
CA VAL A 225 18.07 -1.98 -19.70
C VAL A 225 18.08 -1.82 -21.21
N GLU A 226 18.83 -0.86 -21.73
CA GLU A 226 18.95 -0.63 -23.17
C GLU A 226 20.40 -0.35 -23.56
N TRP A 227 20.79 -0.87 -24.72
CA TRP A 227 22.09 -0.57 -25.33
C TRP A 227 22.13 0.90 -25.76
N GLN A 228 23.25 1.58 -25.49
CA GLN A 228 23.51 2.93 -26.02
C GLN A 228 24.59 2.85 -27.08
N GLU A 229 24.26 3.26 -28.29
CA GLU A 229 25.30 3.55 -29.30
C GLU A 229 26.02 4.84 -28.90
N ASP A 230 27.36 4.83 -28.93
CA ASP A 230 28.22 6.02 -28.74
C ASP A 230 27.98 7.08 -29.80
#